data_707401a3a046c8585a3c97da4426c535
#
_entry.id   707401a3a046c8585a3c97da4426c535
#
_cell.length_a   1.000
_cell.length_b   1.000
_cell.length_c   1.000
_cell.angle_alpha   90.00
_cell.angle_beta   90.00
_cell.angle_gamma   90.00
#
_symmetry.space_group_name_H-M   'P 1'
#
loop_
_entity.id
_entity.type
_entity.pdbx_description
1 polymer ?
#
loop_
_entity_poly.entity_id
_entity_poly.type
_entity_poly.pdbx_seq_one_letter_code
_entity_poly.pdbx_strand_id
1 'polypeptide(L)'
;NVKRAWEVAAAGSHNLILIGPPGSGKSMLAKRLPSILPPFTLQESLETTKIHSVAGKIGLDPSLMTQRPFRSPHHTISNVAMVGGGAFPQPGEISLAHNGILFLDELPEFNRSVLEVMRQPLEDRTITVSRARLSVDYPANFMLVASMNPCPCGYYNHPDRPCLCSPGAVQKYMNRVSGP
;
A
#
# COMPACT_ATOMS: atom_id res chain seq x y z
N ASN A 1 -10.15 -9.83 18.28
CA ASN A 1 -9.61 -8.56 18.79
C ASN A 1 -8.92 -7.71 17.72
N VAL A 2 -9.67 -7.40 16.66
CA VAL A 2 -9.18 -6.62 15.51
C VAL A 2 -8.62 -5.26 15.96
N LYS A 3 -9.32 -4.52 16.84
CA LYS A 3 -8.87 -3.22 17.35
C LYS A 3 -7.46 -3.26 17.94
N ARG A 4 -7.17 -4.25 18.77
CA ARG A 4 -5.83 -4.37 19.39
C ARG A 4 -4.73 -4.63 18.36
N ALA A 5 -5.01 -5.46 17.34
CA ALA A 5 -4.07 -5.68 16.25
C ALA A 5 -3.75 -4.37 15.49
N TRP A 6 -4.76 -3.53 15.28
CA TRP A 6 -4.59 -2.22 14.65
C TRP A 6 -3.77 -1.25 15.49
N GLU A 7 -4.01 -1.18 16.79
CA GLU A 7 -3.23 -0.35 17.72
C GLU A 7 -1.75 -0.76 17.70
N VAL A 8 -1.47 -2.06 17.79
CA VAL A 8 -0.09 -2.59 17.78
C VAL A 8 0.58 -2.28 16.43
N ALA A 9 -0.12 -2.52 15.34
CA ALA A 9 0.42 -2.27 14.00
C ALA A 9 0.68 -0.78 13.76
N ALA A 10 -0.24 0.10 14.19
CA ALA A 10 -0.06 1.55 14.08
C ALA A 10 1.12 2.05 14.94
N ALA A 11 1.25 1.56 16.17
CA ALA A 11 2.33 1.96 17.08
C ALA A 11 3.72 1.51 16.58
N GLY A 12 3.81 0.35 15.95
CA GLY A 12 5.07 -0.22 15.46
C GLY A 12 5.29 -0.06 13.95
N SER A 13 4.41 0.63 13.22
CA SER A 13 4.44 0.71 11.75
C SER A 13 4.53 -0.67 11.08
N HIS A 14 3.86 -1.67 11.64
CA HIS A 14 3.86 -3.02 11.12
C HIS A 14 2.97 -3.17 9.90
N ASN A 15 3.45 -3.88 8.89
CA ASN A 15 2.65 -4.25 7.73
C ASN A 15 1.49 -5.18 8.13
N LEU A 16 0.34 -5.02 7.46
CA LEU A 16 -0.88 -5.76 7.77
C LEU A 16 -1.50 -6.36 6.51
N ILE A 17 -2.05 -7.56 6.66
CA ILE A 17 -2.99 -8.11 5.69
C ILE A 17 -4.33 -8.39 6.35
N LEU A 18 -5.42 -7.94 5.72
CA LEU A 18 -6.80 -8.13 6.15
C LEU A 18 -7.45 -9.21 5.30
N ILE A 19 -7.76 -10.34 5.90
CA ILE A 19 -8.43 -11.43 5.20
C ILE A 19 -9.84 -11.58 5.77
N GLY A 20 -10.84 -11.55 4.89
CA GLY A 20 -12.23 -11.69 5.33
C GLY A 20 -13.20 -11.66 4.16
N PRO A 21 -14.48 -12.03 4.40
CA PRO A 21 -15.50 -12.07 3.36
C PRO A 21 -15.79 -10.67 2.77
N PRO A 22 -16.39 -10.60 1.58
CA PRO A 22 -16.85 -9.33 1.03
C PRO A 22 -17.83 -8.65 1.99
N GLY A 23 -17.80 -7.32 2.06
CA GLY A 23 -18.65 -6.53 2.96
C GLY A 23 -18.23 -6.53 4.45
N SER A 24 -17.13 -7.16 4.84
CA SER A 24 -16.64 -7.18 6.24
C SER A 24 -16.00 -5.87 6.71
N GLY A 25 -16.00 -4.83 5.90
CA GLY A 25 -15.50 -3.50 6.27
C GLY A 25 -13.97 -3.32 6.20
N LYS A 26 -13.23 -4.23 5.53
CA LYS A 26 -11.75 -4.17 5.40
C LYS A 26 -11.25 -2.82 4.90
N SER A 27 -11.77 -2.36 3.78
CA SER A 27 -11.36 -1.09 3.14
C SER A 27 -11.76 0.13 3.98
N MET A 28 -12.90 0.06 4.69
CA MET A 28 -13.34 1.11 5.62
C MET A 28 -12.38 1.21 6.81
N LEU A 29 -11.98 0.09 7.38
CA LEU A 29 -11.01 0.04 8.47
C LEU A 29 -9.65 0.59 8.01
N ALA A 30 -9.15 0.18 6.85
CA ALA A 30 -7.89 0.66 6.30
C ALA A 30 -7.87 2.20 6.15
N LYS A 31 -8.95 2.80 5.65
CA LYS A 31 -9.08 4.26 5.52
C LYS A 31 -9.09 5.02 6.85
N ARG A 32 -9.36 4.36 7.97
CA ARG A 32 -9.32 4.95 9.32
C ARG A 32 -7.94 4.86 9.97
N LEU A 33 -7.04 4.03 9.44
CA LEU A 33 -5.71 3.81 10.03
C LEU A 33 -4.87 5.10 10.16
N PRO A 34 -4.88 6.06 9.22
CA PRO A 34 -4.13 7.30 9.38
C PRO A 34 -4.47 8.09 10.64
N SER A 35 -5.71 7.99 11.14
CA SER A 35 -6.17 8.72 12.33
C SER A 35 -5.62 8.19 13.66
N ILE A 36 -5.03 7.00 13.66
CA ILE A 36 -4.43 6.38 14.85
C ILE A 36 -2.90 6.25 14.76
N LEU A 37 -2.31 6.63 13.63
CA LEU A 37 -0.85 6.71 13.52
C LEU A 37 -0.30 7.85 14.38
N PRO A 38 0.93 7.72 14.91
CA PRO A 38 1.60 8.82 15.59
C PRO A 38 1.66 10.09 14.71
N PRO A 39 1.57 11.30 15.30
CA PRO A 39 1.70 12.54 14.54
C PRO A 39 3.05 12.61 13.82
N PHE A 40 3.15 13.43 12.79
CA PHE A 40 4.42 13.69 12.13
C PHE A 40 5.43 14.36 13.06
N THR A 41 6.70 13.96 12.96
CA THR A 41 7.80 14.81 13.36
C THR A 41 7.99 15.90 12.29
N LEU A 42 8.67 16.98 12.64
CA LEU A 42 8.97 18.05 11.68
C LEU A 42 9.77 17.52 10.47
N GLN A 43 10.72 16.62 10.71
CA GLN A 43 11.52 16.01 9.65
C GLN A 43 10.67 15.17 8.71
N GLU A 44 9.81 14.28 9.23
CA GLU A 44 8.88 13.48 8.42
C GLU A 44 7.95 14.37 7.58
N SER A 45 7.44 15.45 8.17
CA SER A 45 6.58 16.42 7.48
C SER A 45 7.34 17.10 6.31
N LEU A 46 8.58 17.54 6.54
CA LEU A 46 9.43 18.16 5.51
C LEU A 46 9.75 17.19 4.37
N GLU A 47 10.17 15.96 4.68
CA GLU A 47 10.50 14.94 3.68
C GLU A 47 9.27 14.59 2.82
N THR A 48 8.13 14.35 3.46
CA THR A 48 6.88 14.02 2.77
C THR A 48 6.40 15.18 1.90
N THR A 49 6.48 16.41 2.42
CA THR A 49 6.12 17.62 1.67
C THR A 49 6.98 17.78 0.42
N LYS A 50 8.30 17.57 0.51
CA LYS A 50 9.21 17.63 -0.65
C LYS A 50 8.80 16.64 -1.76
N ILE A 51 8.51 15.38 -1.40
CA ILE A 51 8.10 14.36 -2.36
C ILE A 51 6.80 14.77 -3.07
N HIS A 52 5.81 15.22 -2.30
CA HIS A 52 4.51 15.64 -2.85
C HIS A 52 4.62 16.92 -3.68
N SER A 53 5.54 17.83 -3.34
CA SER A 53 5.84 19.03 -4.12
C SER A 53 6.44 18.69 -5.48
N VAL A 54 7.45 17.80 -5.51
CA VAL A 54 8.06 17.32 -6.76
C VAL A 54 7.03 16.62 -7.66
N ALA A 55 6.09 15.89 -7.06
CA ALA A 55 4.99 15.24 -7.78
C ALA A 55 3.88 16.22 -8.23
N GLY A 56 3.96 17.50 -7.92
CA GLY A 56 2.92 18.48 -8.22
C GLY A 56 1.58 18.22 -7.50
N LYS A 57 1.64 17.56 -6.33
CA LYS A 57 0.45 17.20 -5.53
C LYS A 57 0.13 18.19 -4.41
N ILE A 58 1.03 19.15 -4.15
CA ILE A 58 0.79 20.25 -3.21
C ILE A 58 0.18 21.42 -4.00
N GLY A 59 -0.88 22.01 -3.45
CA GLY A 59 -1.52 23.20 -4.03
C GLY A 59 -0.62 24.44 -3.99
N LEU A 60 -1.16 25.59 -4.40
CA LEU A 60 -0.45 26.87 -4.43
C LEU A 60 -0.07 27.40 -3.03
N ASP A 61 -0.66 26.85 -1.97
CA ASP A 61 -0.30 27.18 -0.59
C ASP A 61 0.85 26.28 -0.14
N PRO A 62 2.06 26.84 0.12
CA PRO A 62 3.26 26.07 0.45
C PRO A 62 3.29 25.60 1.91
N SER A 63 2.17 25.23 2.49
CA SER A 63 2.11 24.69 3.84
C SER A 63 2.70 23.27 3.93
N LEU A 64 3.33 22.98 5.07
CA LEU A 64 3.83 21.62 5.34
C LEU A 64 2.65 20.64 5.48
N MET A 65 2.85 19.43 5.00
CA MET A 65 1.89 18.35 5.24
C MET A 65 1.84 18.01 6.73
N THR A 66 0.65 18.04 7.29
CA THR A 66 0.40 17.74 8.70
C THR A 66 -0.21 16.36 8.92
N GLN A 67 -0.70 15.73 7.86
CA GLN A 67 -1.32 14.41 7.90
C GLN A 67 -0.49 13.39 7.12
N ARG A 68 -0.37 12.18 7.67
CA ARG A 68 0.30 11.07 7.00
C ARG A 68 -0.47 10.68 5.75
N PRO A 69 0.20 10.53 4.59
CA PRO A 69 -0.45 10.18 3.34
C PRO A 69 -1.10 8.79 3.40
N PHE A 70 -2.25 8.67 2.78
CA PHE A 70 -2.92 7.39 2.53
C PHE A 70 -3.05 7.22 1.02
N ARG A 71 -2.28 6.28 0.46
CA ARG A 71 -2.29 5.98 -0.97
C ARG A 71 -3.00 4.65 -1.18
N SER A 72 -3.94 4.61 -2.10
CA SER A 72 -4.73 3.43 -2.43
C SER A 72 -4.85 3.28 -3.95
N PRO A 73 -3.77 2.84 -4.61
CA PRO A 73 -3.82 2.60 -6.05
C PRO A 73 -4.79 1.46 -6.38
N HIS A 74 -5.45 1.57 -7.52
CA HIS A 74 -6.29 0.51 -8.05
C HIS A 74 -5.43 -0.67 -8.52
N HIS A 75 -5.93 -1.90 -8.47
CA HIS A 75 -5.16 -3.10 -8.87
C HIS A 75 -4.73 -3.12 -10.35
N THR A 76 -5.35 -2.29 -11.20
CA THR A 76 -4.94 -2.10 -12.61
C THR A 76 -3.78 -1.12 -12.81
N ILE A 77 -3.18 -0.61 -11.73
CA ILE A 77 -2.05 0.32 -11.80
C ILE A 77 -0.89 -0.29 -12.58
N SER A 78 -0.19 0.54 -13.38
CA SER A 78 1.03 0.13 -14.05
C SER A 78 2.25 0.18 -13.12
N ASN A 79 3.31 -0.60 -13.45
CA ASN A 79 4.58 -0.54 -12.72
C ASN A 79 5.15 0.89 -12.68
N VAL A 80 5.03 1.64 -13.78
CA VAL A 80 5.51 3.03 -13.86
C VAL A 80 4.73 3.94 -12.92
N ALA A 81 3.43 3.79 -12.82
CA ALA A 81 2.64 4.59 -11.87
C ALA A 81 2.91 4.18 -10.41
N MET A 82 3.21 2.92 -10.14
CA MET A 82 3.55 2.43 -8.81
C MET A 82 4.94 2.94 -8.36
N VAL A 83 5.97 2.74 -9.19
CA VAL A 83 7.37 3.07 -8.89
C VAL A 83 7.67 4.55 -9.11
N GLY A 84 7.17 5.10 -10.19
CA GLY A 84 7.52 6.41 -10.72
C GLY A 84 8.17 6.32 -12.10
N GLY A 85 8.31 7.45 -12.75
CA GLY A 85 8.84 7.50 -14.10
C GLY A 85 8.54 8.81 -14.82
N GLY A 86 8.53 8.73 -16.17
CA GLY A 86 8.36 9.91 -17.03
C GLY A 86 9.68 10.32 -17.69
N ALA A 87 9.62 11.37 -18.52
CA ALA A 87 10.81 11.95 -19.16
C ALA A 87 11.78 12.51 -18.10
N PHE A 88 11.22 13.15 -17.09
CA PHE A 88 11.91 13.46 -15.84
C PHE A 88 11.43 12.47 -14.77
N PRO A 89 12.34 11.84 -14.00
CA PRO A 89 11.95 10.91 -12.94
C PRO A 89 11.00 11.56 -11.95
N GLN A 90 9.74 11.11 -11.95
CA GLN A 90 8.71 11.56 -11.02
C GLN A 90 8.42 10.45 -10.00
N PRO A 91 8.14 10.78 -8.73
CA PRO A 91 7.78 9.79 -7.73
C PRO A 91 6.44 9.13 -8.04
N GLY A 92 6.36 7.79 -7.85
CA GLY A 92 5.13 7.01 -7.97
C GLY A 92 4.37 6.86 -6.65
N GLU A 93 3.36 6.00 -6.64
CA GLU A 93 2.51 5.77 -5.47
C GLU A 93 3.29 5.28 -4.25
N ILE A 94 4.35 4.49 -4.45
CA ILE A 94 5.25 4.01 -3.40
C ILE A 94 5.90 5.20 -2.66
N SER A 95 6.50 6.12 -3.40
CA SER A 95 7.16 7.31 -2.80
C SER A 95 6.14 8.29 -2.24
N LEU A 96 4.97 8.42 -2.88
CA LEU A 96 3.87 9.25 -2.36
C LEU A 96 3.25 8.71 -1.07
N ALA A 97 3.47 7.42 -0.75
CA ALA A 97 3.07 6.82 0.52
C ALA A 97 4.11 7.00 1.64
N HIS A 98 5.27 7.62 1.36
CA HIS A 98 6.35 7.81 2.33
C HIS A 98 5.85 8.44 3.63
N ASN A 99 6.29 7.90 4.78
CA ASN A 99 5.84 8.23 6.13
C ASN A 99 4.32 8.08 6.37
N GLY A 100 3.65 7.31 5.54
CA GLY A 100 2.22 7.05 5.59
C GLY A 100 1.86 5.61 5.30
N ILE A 101 0.77 5.42 4.57
CA ILE A 101 0.18 4.11 4.30
C ILE A 101 0.05 3.91 2.79
N LEU A 102 0.51 2.74 2.32
CA LEU A 102 0.17 2.20 1.02
C LEU A 102 -0.86 1.07 1.21
N PHE A 103 -2.08 1.31 0.75
CA PHE A 103 -3.18 0.34 0.87
C PHE A 103 -3.45 -0.35 -0.47
N LEU A 104 -3.32 -1.67 -0.49
CA LEU A 104 -3.62 -2.51 -1.65
C LEU A 104 -4.90 -3.29 -1.39
N ASP A 105 -6.01 -2.81 -1.92
CA ASP A 105 -7.29 -3.52 -1.85
C ASP A 105 -7.33 -4.61 -2.92
N GLU A 106 -7.93 -5.76 -2.61
CA GLU A 106 -7.99 -6.91 -3.52
C GLU A 106 -6.59 -7.38 -3.98
N LEU A 107 -5.67 -7.55 -3.03
CA LEU A 107 -4.26 -7.89 -3.28
C LEU A 107 -4.02 -8.97 -4.37
N PRO A 108 -4.79 -10.08 -4.45
CA PRO A 108 -4.61 -11.11 -5.48
C PRO A 108 -4.94 -10.65 -6.91
N GLU A 109 -5.59 -9.50 -7.08
CA GLU A 109 -5.93 -8.96 -8.42
C GLU A 109 -4.83 -8.06 -8.98
N PHE A 110 -3.84 -7.66 -8.17
CA PHE A 110 -2.69 -6.91 -8.65
C PHE A 110 -1.81 -7.76 -9.57
N ASN A 111 -1.27 -7.13 -10.59
CA ASN A 111 -0.29 -7.76 -11.47
C ASN A 111 0.94 -8.19 -10.66
N ARG A 112 1.43 -9.41 -10.89
CA ARG A 112 2.62 -9.95 -10.20
C ARG A 112 3.82 -9.02 -10.31
N SER A 113 4.06 -8.45 -11.48
CA SER A 113 5.15 -7.49 -11.70
C SER A 113 5.04 -6.24 -10.84
N VAL A 114 3.81 -5.78 -10.51
CA VAL A 114 3.57 -4.66 -9.59
C VAL A 114 3.88 -5.05 -8.14
N LEU A 115 3.60 -6.28 -7.75
CA LEU A 115 3.94 -6.78 -6.41
C LEU A 115 5.45 -7.01 -6.26
N GLU A 116 6.12 -7.47 -7.31
CA GLU A 116 7.58 -7.68 -7.32
C GLU A 116 8.38 -6.39 -7.14
N VAL A 117 7.96 -5.28 -7.76
CA VAL A 117 8.67 -3.99 -7.61
C VAL A 117 8.54 -3.39 -6.20
N MET A 118 7.64 -3.89 -5.37
CA MET A 118 7.48 -3.45 -3.99
C MET A 118 8.48 -4.07 -3.02
N ARG A 119 9.21 -5.14 -3.41
CA ARG A 119 10.17 -5.81 -2.53
C ARG A 119 11.26 -4.88 -2.07
N GLN A 120 11.95 -4.24 -3.02
CA GLN A 120 13.04 -3.31 -2.70
C GLN A 120 12.60 -2.23 -1.69
N PRO A 121 11.53 -1.43 -1.93
CA PRO A 121 11.12 -0.42 -0.97
C PRO A 121 10.64 -0.96 0.38
N LEU A 122 10.15 -2.19 0.45
CA LEU A 122 9.79 -2.81 1.72
C LEU A 122 11.02 -3.21 2.56
N GLU A 123 12.12 -3.55 1.91
CA GLU A 123 13.39 -3.92 2.56
C GLU A 123 14.27 -2.67 2.81
N ASP A 124 14.54 -1.90 1.77
CA ASP A 124 15.53 -0.80 1.78
C ASP A 124 14.94 0.55 2.20
N ARG A 125 13.61 0.68 2.26
CA ARG A 125 12.90 1.95 2.53
C ARG A 125 13.19 3.06 1.51
N THR A 126 13.69 2.69 0.34
CA THR A 126 13.99 3.57 -0.79
C THR A 126 13.57 2.92 -2.09
N ILE A 127 13.35 3.73 -3.12
CA ILE A 127 13.09 3.24 -4.46
C ILE A 127 13.86 4.07 -5.48
N THR A 128 14.56 3.40 -6.36
CA THR A 128 15.36 4.02 -7.42
C THR A 128 14.54 4.14 -8.70
N VAL A 129 14.36 5.36 -9.19
CA VAL A 129 13.73 5.64 -10.48
C VAL A 129 14.80 6.00 -11.48
N SER A 130 15.19 5.05 -12.34
CA SER A 130 16.24 5.23 -13.33
C SER A 130 15.66 5.50 -14.72
N ARG A 131 16.26 6.46 -15.45
CA ARG A 131 16.02 6.77 -16.86
C ARG A 131 17.37 6.98 -17.57
N ALA A 132 17.37 6.97 -18.89
CA ALA A 132 18.58 6.94 -19.70
C ALA A 132 19.68 7.96 -19.32
N ARG A 133 19.32 9.10 -18.73
CA ARG A 133 20.26 10.17 -18.38
C ARG A 133 20.24 10.54 -16.88
N LEU A 134 19.31 10.01 -16.11
CA LEU A 134 19.13 10.42 -14.71
C LEU A 134 18.58 9.26 -13.88
N SER A 135 19.17 9.07 -12.72
CA SER A 135 18.68 8.16 -11.68
C SER A 135 18.44 8.96 -10.41
N VAL A 136 17.28 8.76 -9.79
CA VAL A 136 16.88 9.45 -8.56
C VAL A 136 16.38 8.42 -7.57
N ASP A 137 16.89 8.51 -6.33
CA ASP A 137 16.41 7.69 -5.22
C ASP A 137 15.37 8.49 -4.44
N TYR A 138 14.19 7.91 -4.30
CA TYR A 138 13.12 8.45 -3.49
C TYR A 138 12.98 7.66 -2.19
N PRO A 139 12.81 8.32 -1.05
CA PRO A 139 12.47 7.62 0.19
C PRO A 139 11.09 6.96 0.05
N ALA A 140 10.98 5.75 0.63
CA ALA A 140 9.81 4.88 0.51
C ALA A 140 9.51 4.15 1.83
N ASN A 141 9.64 4.85 2.95
CA ASN A 141 9.30 4.30 4.25
C ASN A 141 7.79 4.42 4.48
N PHE A 142 7.04 3.38 4.20
CA PHE A 142 5.59 3.33 4.36
C PHE A 142 5.16 2.06 5.10
N MET A 143 3.98 2.10 5.70
CA MET A 143 3.27 0.95 6.22
C MET A 143 2.45 0.33 5.09
N LEU A 144 2.73 -0.93 4.75
CA LEU A 144 1.93 -1.67 3.79
C LEU A 144 0.70 -2.25 4.49
N VAL A 145 -0.47 -1.91 3.99
CA VAL A 145 -1.74 -2.54 4.37
C VAL A 145 -2.36 -3.16 3.13
N ALA A 146 -2.69 -4.43 3.21
CA ALA A 146 -3.33 -5.12 2.11
C ALA A 146 -4.68 -5.71 2.54
N SER A 147 -5.59 -5.88 1.63
CA SER A 147 -6.83 -6.62 1.86
C SER A 147 -7.04 -7.69 0.80
N MET A 148 -7.66 -8.79 1.20
CA MET A 148 -8.08 -9.85 0.28
C MET A 148 -9.26 -10.62 0.83
N ASN A 149 -9.94 -11.33 -0.06
CA ASN A 149 -10.91 -12.35 0.33
C ASN A 149 -10.19 -13.68 0.59
N PRO A 150 -10.76 -14.60 1.39
CA PRO A 150 -10.13 -15.90 1.66
C PRO A 150 -10.15 -16.87 0.46
N CYS A 151 -10.97 -16.60 -0.55
CA CYS A 151 -11.07 -17.36 -1.80
C CYS A 151 -11.81 -16.54 -2.86
N PRO A 152 -11.94 -17.01 -4.12
CA PRO A 152 -12.66 -16.28 -5.17
C PRO A 152 -14.11 -15.94 -4.82
N CYS A 153 -14.87 -16.83 -4.17
CA CYS A 153 -16.24 -16.52 -3.73
C CYS A 153 -16.29 -15.72 -2.41
N GLY A 154 -15.20 -15.67 -1.67
CA GLY A 154 -15.09 -14.90 -0.43
C GLY A 154 -15.52 -15.63 0.86
N TYR A 155 -15.99 -16.88 0.77
CA TYR A 155 -16.60 -17.58 1.92
C TYR A 155 -15.85 -18.84 2.37
N TYR A 156 -14.59 -19.00 2.01
CA TYR A 156 -13.78 -20.12 2.50
C TYR A 156 -13.64 -20.06 4.03
N ASN A 157 -13.99 -21.15 4.71
CA ASN A 157 -14.08 -21.26 6.18
C ASN A 157 -15.03 -20.26 6.85
N HIS A 158 -16.05 -19.77 6.14
CA HIS A 158 -17.06 -18.92 6.74
C HIS A 158 -18.03 -19.76 7.59
N PRO A 159 -18.39 -19.33 8.84
CA PRO A 159 -19.24 -20.13 9.72
C PRO A 159 -20.66 -20.32 9.19
N ASP A 160 -21.25 -19.29 8.55
CA ASP A 160 -22.66 -19.27 8.19
C ASP A 160 -22.92 -19.41 6.68
N ARG A 161 -21.88 -19.40 5.85
CA ARG A 161 -22.04 -19.47 4.39
C ARG A 161 -21.08 -20.49 3.78
N PRO A 162 -21.61 -21.47 2.99
CA PRO A 162 -20.76 -22.46 2.35
C PRO A 162 -19.89 -21.84 1.25
N CYS A 163 -18.66 -22.28 1.17
CA CYS A 163 -17.76 -21.94 0.08
C CYS A 163 -18.10 -22.80 -1.13
N LEU A 164 -18.27 -22.17 -2.30
CA LEU A 164 -18.59 -22.82 -3.58
C LEU A 164 -17.33 -23.11 -4.42
N CYS A 165 -16.15 -22.74 -3.94
CA CYS A 165 -14.89 -22.92 -4.66
C CYS A 165 -14.37 -24.35 -4.50
N SER A 166 -13.87 -24.94 -5.60
CA SER A 166 -13.11 -26.18 -5.50
C SER A 166 -11.79 -25.97 -4.75
N PRO A 167 -11.24 -27.00 -4.08
CA PRO A 167 -9.95 -26.87 -3.38
C PRO A 167 -8.82 -26.32 -4.28
N GLY A 168 -8.77 -26.76 -5.54
CA GLY A 168 -7.81 -26.27 -6.53
C GLY A 168 -7.99 -24.79 -6.88
N ALA A 169 -9.23 -24.28 -6.91
CA ALA A 169 -9.50 -22.85 -7.14
C ALA A 169 -9.06 -21.99 -5.96
N VAL A 170 -9.27 -22.47 -4.73
CA VAL A 170 -8.78 -21.79 -3.50
C VAL A 170 -7.26 -21.73 -3.52
N GLN A 171 -6.59 -22.86 -3.77
CA GLN A 171 -5.12 -22.94 -3.81
C GLN A 171 -4.54 -22.02 -4.89
N LYS A 172 -5.10 -22.03 -6.11
CA LYS A 172 -4.67 -21.15 -7.20
C LYS A 172 -4.84 -19.66 -6.85
N TYR A 173 -5.90 -19.31 -6.14
CA TYR A 173 -6.14 -17.94 -5.69
C TYR A 173 -5.12 -17.51 -4.63
N MET A 174 -4.85 -18.35 -3.63
CA MET A 174 -3.87 -18.08 -2.58
C MET A 174 -2.44 -17.97 -3.14
N ASN A 175 -2.11 -18.80 -4.12
CA ASN A 175 -0.79 -18.77 -4.77
C ASN A 175 -0.50 -17.49 -5.57
N ARG A 176 -1.51 -16.65 -5.86
CA ARG A 176 -1.28 -15.32 -6.46
C ARG A 176 -0.54 -14.38 -5.51
N VAL A 177 -0.69 -14.59 -4.20
CA VAL A 177 -0.09 -13.76 -3.15
C VAL A 177 1.15 -14.42 -2.55
N SER A 178 1.16 -15.75 -2.46
CA SER A 178 2.22 -16.53 -1.82
C SER A 178 3.41 -16.90 -2.74
N GLY A 179 3.43 -16.37 -3.93
CA GLY A 179 4.62 -16.48 -4.78
C GLY A 179 5.48 -15.24 -4.67
N PRO A 180 6.61 -15.23 -4.98
CA PRO A 180 7.98 -15.31 -4.56
C PRO A 180 8.31 -14.56 -3.34
#